data_dbe7910a2c28816e99017d2791114f6c
#
_entry.id   dbe7910a2c28816e99017d2791114f6c
#
_cell.length_a   1.000
_cell.length_b   1.000
_cell.length_c   1.000
_cell.angle_alpha   90.00
_cell.angle_beta   90.00
_cell.angle_gamma   90.00
#
_symmetry.space_group_name_H-M   'P 1'
#
loop_
_entity.id
_entity.type
_entity.pdbx_description
1 polymer ?
#
loop_
_entity_poly.entity_id
_entity_poly.type
_entity_poly.pdbx_seq_one_letter_code
_entity_poly.pdbx_strand_id
1 'polypeptide(L)'
;PLLVRLAEYCYKAGIPEEEVVRQTIIHYYAQAEQQTVRAMVHNIYQESKGFGSKTILTPEQDTALRLEEFMERRYEFRYNTVLNDLEYRQRNSIHFYFRPVDRRVRNTVAINALKEGIRAWDRDVERYLTSEYVSLYNPVEEYLCSVGRWDGKDRIRALANLVPCNNPHWRELFYRWF
;
A
#
# COMPACT_ATOMS: atom_id res chain seq x y z
N PRO A 1 19.08 -26.31 21.24
CA PRO A 1 19.09 -25.20 20.25
C PRO A 1 17.69 -24.63 19.98
N LEU A 2 16.67 -25.49 19.85
CA LEU A 2 15.30 -25.04 19.54
C LEU A 2 14.68 -24.28 20.72
N LEU A 3 14.76 -24.80 21.92
CA LEU A 3 14.22 -24.18 23.14
C LEU A 3 14.83 -22.80 23.41
N VAL A 4 16.14 -22.66 23.20
CA VAL A 4 16.85 -21.37 23.37
C VAL A 4 16.27 -20.32 22.41
N ARG A 5 16.16 -20.65 21.13
CA ARG A 5 15.60 -19.74 20.11
C ARG A 5 14.13 -19.39 20.39
N LEU A 6 13.36 -20.37 20.90
CA LEU A 6 11.98 -20.13 21.27
C LEU A 6 11.88 -19.15 22.44
N ALA A 7 12.70 -19.36 23.49
CA ALA A 7 12.71 -18.49 24.65
C ALA A 7 13.21 -17.08 24.34
N GLU A 8 14.25 -16.91 23.51
CA GLU A 8 14.70 -15.62 23.01
C GLU A 8 13.61 -14.90 22.19
N TYR A 9 12.90 -15.66 21.36
CA TYR A 9 11.79 -15.11 20.58
C TYR A 9 10.66 -14.62 21.48
N CYS A 10 10.25 -15.45 22.46
CA CYS A 10 9.21 -15.10 23.40
C CYS A 10 9.59 -13.91 24.29
N TYR A 11 10.86 -13.82 24.70
CA TYR A 11 11.40 -12.68 25.44
C TYR A 11 11.26 -11.38 24.63
N LYS A 12 11.74 -11.38 23.38
CA LYS A 12 11.63 -10.22 22.49
C LYS A 12 10.17 -9.86 22.16
N ALA A 13 9.30 -10.85 22.18
CA ALA A 13 7.87 -10.68 21.98
C ALA A 13 7.13 -10.12 23.21
N GLY A 14 7.82 -9.97 24.34
CA GLY A 14 7.22 -9.47 25.59
C GLY A 14 6.33 -10.47 26.32
N ILE A 15 6.50 -11.80 26.06
CA ILE A 15 5.76 -12.84 26.76
C ILE A 15 6.40 -13.05 28.13
N PRO A 16 5.62 -13.08 29.25
CA PRO A 16 6.16 -13.34 30.57
C PRO A 16 6.84 -14.69 30.67
N GLU A 17 7.94 -14.77 31.45
CA GLU A 17 8.73 -15.98 31.66
C GLU A 17 7.88 -17.18 32.10
N GLU A 18 7.00 -16.96 33.08
CA GLU A 18 6.11 -17.99 33.62
C GLU A 18 5.22 -18.64 32.55
N GLU A 19 4.70 -17.85 31.63
CA GLU A 19 3.85 -18.32 30.55
C GLU A 19 4.66 -19.16 29.54
N VAL A 20 5.88 -18.74 29.20
CA VAL A 20 6.77 -19.49 28.30
C VAL A 20 7.12 -20.83 28.92
N VAL A 21 7.49 -20.84 30.19
CA VAL A 21 7.79 -22.08 30.94
C VAL A 21 6.57 -22.99 30.96
N ARG A 22 5.40 -22.47 31.30
CA ARG A 22 4.15 -23.23 31.39
C ARG A 22 3.79 -23.89 30.05
N GLN A 23 3.78 -23.12 28.97
CA GLN A 23 3.42 -23.63 27.65
C GLN A 23 4.46 -24.61 27.10
N THR A 24 5.73 -24.35 27.32
CA THR A 24 6.82 -25.23 26.88
C THR A 24 6.75 -26.60 27.58
N ILE A 25 6.47 -26.64 28.89
CA ILE A 25 6.33 -27.87 29.65
C ILE A 25 5.11 -28.64 29.16
N ILE A 26 3.96 -27.98 28.98
CA ILE A 26 2.71 -28.66 28.56
C ILE A 26 2.89 -29.33 27.20
N HIS A 27 3.56 -28.68 26.25
CA HIS A 27 3.60 -29.15 24.87
C HIS A 27 4.77 -30.03 24.50
N TYR A 28 5.89 -29.93 25.20
CA TYR A 28 7.15 -30.49 24.68
C TYR A 28 7.92 -31.39 25.70
N TYR A 29 7.64 -31.36 27.01
CA TYR A 29 8.53 -31.97 27.98
C TYR A 29 7.79 -32.80 29.04
N ALA A 30 8.37 -33.95 29.38
CA ALA A 30 7.91 -34.78 30.50
C ALA A 30 8.26 -34.12 31.84
N GLN A 31 7.59 -34.55 32.93
CA GLN A 31 7.76 -34.00 34.28
C GLN A 31 9.21 -33.97 34.78
N ALA A 32 10.04 -34.94 34.41
CA ALA A 32 11.44 -35.03 34.85
C ALA A 32 12.34 -33.91 34.29
N GLU A 33 11.94 -33.23 33.21
CA GLU A 33 12.75 -32.21 32.55
C GLU A 33 12.31 -30.77 32.88
N GLN A 34 11.29 -30.62 33.70
CA GLN A 34 10.70 -29.29 33.98
C GLN A 34 11.67 -28.34 34.66
N GLN A 35 12.52 -28.82 35.56
CA GLN A 35 13.50 -27.96 36.22
C GLN A 35 14.58 -27.43 35.25
N THR A 36 14.99 -28.27 34.31
CA THR A 36 15.95 -27.90 33.26
C THR A 36 15.39 -26.83 32.33
N VAL A 37 14.11 -27.00 31.93
CA VAL A 37 13.40 -26.02 31.11
C VAL A 37 13.27 -24.67 31.84
N ARG A 38 12.87 -24.69 33.13
CA ARG A 38 12.77 -23.47 33.96
C ARG A 38 14.12 -22.76 34.07
N ALA A 39 15.19 -23.46 34.39
CA ALA A 39 16.51 -22.87 34.51
C ALA A 39 17.02 -22.27 33.20
N MET A 40 16.78 -22.96 32.08
CA MET A 40 17.20 -22.49 30.76
C MET A 40 16.44 -21.23 30.32
N VAL A 41 15.11 -21.21 30.48
CA VAL A 41 14.30 -20.04 30.16
C VAL A 41 14.67 -18.88 31.07
N HIS A 42 14.85 -19.11 32.37
CA HIS A 42 15.25 -18.11 33.33
C HIS A 42 16.59 -17.44 32.94
N ASN A 43 17.62 -18.22 32.63
CA ASN A 43 18.92 -17.68 32.21
C ASN A 43 18.79 -16.79 30.97
N ILE A 44 18.01 -17.19 29.97
CA ILE A 44 17.78 -16.42 28.76
C ILE A 44 17.08 -15.10 29.09
N TYR A 45 16.10 -15.10 30.00
CA TYR A 45 15.38 -13.90 30.41
C TYR A 45 16.27 -12.92 31.21
N GLN A 46 17.26 -13.41 31.94
CA GLN A 46 18.23 -12.58 32.67
C GLN A 46 19.33 -12.01 31.78
N GLU A 47 19.82 -12.78 30.80
CA GLU A 47 20.94 -12.38 29.94
C GLU A 47 20.51 -11.55 28.72
N SER A 48 19.25 -11.68 28.29
CA SER A 48 18.74 -10.99 27.10
C SER A 48 18.41 -9.52 27.37
N LYS A 49 18.55 -8.69 26.33
CA LYS A 49 18.15 -7.27 26.35
C LYS A 49 17.01 -7.02 25.37
N GLY A 50 16.13 -6.07 25.72
CA GLY A 50 15.04 -5.65 24.83
C GLY A 50 13.78 -6.50 24.96
N PHE A 51 13.30 -6.71 26.20
CA PHE A 51 12.02 -7.36 26.46
C PHE A 51 10.88 -6.62 25.73
N GLY A 52 10.05 -7.34 24.99
CA GLY A 52 8.95 -6.76 24.24
C GLY A 52 9.36 -5.88 23.04
N SER A 53 10.64 -5.94 22.63
CA SER A 53 11.12 -5.13 21.49
C SER A 53 10.61 -5.59 20.13
N LYS A 54 10.07 -6.82 20.03
CA LYS A 54 9.51 -7.39 18.82
C LYS A 54 7.99 -7.38 18.89
N THR A 55 7.37 -6.57 18.05
CA THR A 55 5.92 -6.61 17.87
C THR A 55 5.50 -7.94 17.25
N ILE A 56 4.65 -8.70 17.93
CA ILE A 56 3.98 -9.88 17.36
C ILE A 56 2.74 -9.37 16.64
N LEU A 57 2.76 -9.52 15.32
CA LEU A 57 1.60 -9.23 14.50
C LEU A 57 0.63 -10.41 14.54
N THR A 58 -0.67 -10.12 14.58
CA THR A 58 -1.66 -11.15 14.28
C THR A 58 -1.55 -11.59 12.82
N PRO A 59 -2.03 -12.78 12.45
CA PRO A 59 -2.02 -13.23 11.04
C PRO A 59 -2.70 -12.23 10.10
N GLU A 60 -3.74 -11.54 10.58
CA GLU A 60 -4.48 -10.53 9.82
C GLU A 60 -3.64 -9.26 9.62
N GLN A 61 -2.94 -8.81 10.67
CA GLN A 61 -2.04 -7.66 10.60
C GLN A 61 -0.85 -7.95 9.66
N ASP A 62 -0.24 -9.13 9.77
CA ASP A 62 0.84 -9.56 8.87
C ASP A 62 0.36 -9.59 7.41
N THR A 63 -0.84 -10.13 7.18
CA THR A 63 -1.44 -10.18 5.84
C THR A 63 -1.68 -8.78 5.28
N ALA A 64 -2.20 -7.86 6.09
CA ALA A 64 -2.47 -6.49 5.66
C ALA A 64 -1.18 -5.74 5.28
N LEU A 65 -0.15 -5.81 6.12
CA LEU A 65 1.15 -5.17 5.86
C LEU A 65 1.84 -5.75 4.61
N ARG A 66 1.84 -7.07 4.46
CA ARG A 66 2.42 -7.73 3.29
C ARG A 66 1.65 -7.43 2.00
N LEU A 67 0.33 -7.29 2.08
CA LEU A 67 -0.49 -6.89 0.95
C LEU A 67 -0.17 -5.46 0.53
N GLU A 68 -0.09 -4.52 1.47
CA GLU A 68 0.28 -3.14 1.23
C GLU A 68 1.65 -3.06 0.52
N GLU A 69 2.69 -3.69 1.09
CA GLU A 69 4.02 -3.74 0.48
C GLU A 69 4.00 -4.35 -0.93
N PHE A 70 3.23 -5.42 -1.15
CA PHE A 70 3.07 -6.06 -2.45
C PHE A 70 2.41 -5.11 -3.47
N MET A 71 1.34 -4.42 -3.06
CA MET A 71 0.61 -3.48 -3.91
C MET A 71 1.50 -2.33 -4.34
N GLU A 72 2.19 -1.68 -3.40
CA GLU A 72 3.09 -0.57 -3.66
C GLU A 72 4.29 -0.96 -4.52
N ARG A 73 4.86 -2.14 -4.31
CA ARG A 73 6.02 -2.61 -5.06
C ARG A 73 5.69 -2.95 -6.51
N ARG A 74 4.52 -3.53 -6.77
CA ARG A 74 4.16 -4.05 -8.10
C ARG A 74 3.32 -3.11 -8.93
N TYR A 75 2.49 -2.31 -8.28
CA TYR A 75 1.47 -1.50 -8.93
C TYR A 75 1.58 -0.06 -8.49
N GLU A 76 1.01 0.81 -9.28
CA GLU A 76 0.72 2.18 -8.94
C GLU A 76 -0.76 2.40 -9.23
N PHE A 77 -1.50 2.79 -8.19
CA PHE A 77 -2.93 3.05 -8.26
C PHE A 77 -3.21 4.52 -8.05
N ARG A 78 -4.23 5.02 -8.70
CA ARG A 78 -4.75 6.36 -8.48
C ARG A 78 -6.25 6.40 -8.72
N TYR A 79 -6.93 7.28 -8.03
CA TYR A 79 -8.36 7.52 -8.23
C TYR A 79 -8.54 8.79 -9.04
N ASN A 80 -9.03 8.65 -10.27
CA ASN A 80 -9.31 9.76 -11.18
C ASN A 80 -10.61 10.44 -10.77
N THR A 81 -10.51 11.64 -10.20
CA THR A 81 -11.66 12.38 -9.66
C THR A 81 -12.57 12.95 -10.73
N VAL A 82 -12.09 13.11 -11.97
CA VAL A 82 -12.89 13.59 -13.11
C VAL A 82 -13.70 12.45 -13.73
N LEU A 83 -13.06 11.29 -13.92
CA LEU A 83 -13.73 10.10 -14.47
C LEU A 83 -14.48 9.31 -13.40
N ASN A 84 -14.23 9.60 -12.12
CA ASN A 84 -14.77 8.87 -10.96
C ASN A 84 -14.45 7.37 -11.04
N ASP A 85 -13.21 7.03 -11.40
CA ASP A 85 -12.76 5.66 -11.63
C ASP A 85 -11.35 5.42 -11.09
N LEU A 86 -11.10 4.16 -10.70
CA LEU A 86 -9.79 3.69 -10.29
C LEU A 86 -8.93 3.36 -11.52
N GLU A 87 -7.73 3.86 -11.52
CA GLU A 87 -6.74 3.59 -12.55
C GLU A 87 -5.49 2.94 -11.96
N TYR A 88 -4.82 2.10 -12.73
CA TYR A 88 -3.57 1.46 -12.33
C TYR A 88 -2.57 1.35 -13.46
N ARG A 89 -1.31 1.24 -13.09
CA ARG A 89 -0.24 0.74 -13.95
C ARG A 89 0.67 -0.21 -13.18
N GLN A 90 1.33 -1.11 -13.90
CA GLN A 90 2.36 -1.98 -13.31
C GLN A 90 3.70 -1.22 -13.33
N ARG A 91 4.42 -1.16 -12.20
CA ARG A 91 5.69 -0.42 -12.10
C ARG A 91 6.78 -0.98 -13.02
N ASN A 92 6.84 -2.30 -13.21
CA ASN A 92 7.86 -2.98 -14.02
C ASN A 92 7.35 -3.35 -15.42
N SER A 93 6.43 -2.57 -15.97
CA SER A 93 5.88 -2.80 -17.32
C SER A 93 6.45 -1.79 -18.31
N ILE A 94 6.58 -2.22 -19.58
CA ILE A 94 6.86 -1.32 -20.71
C ILE A 94 5.68 -0.38 -21.01
N HIS A 95 4.51 -0.63 -20.42
CA HIS A 95 3.32 0.20 -20.57
C HIS A 95 3.29 1.27 -19.48
N PHE A 96 3.56 2.51 -19.86
CA PHE A 96 3.63 3.65 -18.94
C PHE A 96 2.28 4.33 -18.66
N TYR A 97 1.23 3.98 -19.41
CA TYR A 97 -0.10 4.58 -19.25
C TYR A 97 -0.93 3.86 -18.21
N PHE A 98 -1.76 4.63 -17.52
CA PHE A 98 -2.75 4.13 -16.58
C PHE A 98 -3.92 3.51 -17.33
N ARG A 99 -4.50 2.44 -16.77
CA ARG A 99 -5.66 1.72 -17.28
C ARG A 99 -6.72 1.58 -16.19
N PRO A 100 -8.00 1.52 -16.52
CA PRO A 100 -9.05 1.31 -15.52
C PRO A 100 -8.87 0.01 -14.75
N VAL A 101 -9.24 0.03 -13.46
CA VAL A 101 -9.25 -1.14 -12.60
C VAL A 101 -10.60 -1.83 -12.70
N ASP A 102 -10.72 -2.78 -13.59
CA ASP A 102 -11.89 -3.64 -13.72
C ASP A 102 -11.86 -4.85 -12.75
N ARG A 103 -12.92 -5.64 -12.75
CA ARG A 103 -13.01 -6.87 -11.94
C ARG A 103 -11.91 -7.87 -12.26
N ARG A 104 -11.50 -7.98 -13.53
CA ARG A 104 -10.44 -8.91 -13.95
C ARG A 104 -9.09 -8.50 -13.37
N VAL A 105 -8.81 -7.20 -13.34
CA VAL A 105 -7.59 -6.65 -12.74
C VAL A 105 -7.56 -6.96 -11.25
N ARG A 106 -8.64 -6.70 -10.50
CA ARG A 106 -8.74 -7.00 -9.06
C ARG A 106 -8.47 -8.46 -8.76
N ASN A 107 -9.11 -9.37 -9.49
CA ASN A 107 -8.90 -10.81 -9.36
C ASN A 107 -7.45 -11.20 -9.70
N THR A 108 -6.86 -10.61 -10.74
CA THR A 108 -5.47 -10.86 -11.11
C THR A 108 -4.50 -10.42 -10.03
N VAL A 109 -4.75 -9.26 -9.41
CA VAL A 109 -3.95 -8.75 -8.29
C VAL A 109 -4.03 -9.71 -7.10
N ALA A 110 -5.25 -10.15 -6.72
CA ALA A 110 -5.45 -11.11 -5.63
C ALA A 110 -4.71 -12.44 -5.90
N ILE A 111 -4.82 -12.98 -7.11
CA ILE A 111 -4.10 -14.20 -7.51
C ILE A 111 -2.59 -14.00 -7.45
N ASN A 112 -2.07 -12.86 -7.86
CA ASN A 112 -0.64 -12.57 -7.81
C ASN A 112 -0.14 -12.43 -6.36
N ALA A 113 -0.93 -11.84 -5.46
CA ALA A 113 -0.63 -11.80 -4.04
C ALA A 113 -0.57 -13.22 -3.44
N LEU A 114 -1.54 -14.08 -3.75
CA LEU A 114 -1.54 -15.48 -3.32
C LEU A 114 -0.31 -16.25 -3.81
N LYS A 115 0.13 -16.02 -5.06
CA LYS A 115 1.36 -16.64 -5.62
C LYS A 115 2.62 -16.23 -4.87
N GLU A 116 2.64 -15.05 -4.25
CA GLU A 116 3.73 -14.60 -3.38
C GLU A 116 3.56 -15.03 -1.91
N GLY A 117 2.60 -15.92 -1.64
CA GLY A 117 2.36 -16.45 -0.29
C GLY A 117 1.63 -15.48 0.64
N ILE A 118 0.98 -14.44 0.10
CA ILE A 118 0.15 -13.51 0.84
C ILE A 118 -1.29 -14.03 0.80
N ARG A 119 -1.86 -14.36 1.95
CA ARG A 119 -3.23 -14.92 2.06
C ARG A 119 -4.31 -13.85 1.95
N ALA A 120 -4.18 -12.95 0.99
CA ALA A 120 -5.15 -11.92 0.71
C ALA A 120 -6.21 -12.40 -0.27
N TRP A 121 -7.47 -12.02 -0.01
CA TRP A 121 -8.62 -12.29 -0.86
C TRP A 121 -8.97 -11.05 -1.70
N ASP A 122 -9.85 -11.23 -2.67
CA ASP A 122 -10.38 -10.15 -3.50
C ASP A 122 -10.94 -8.98 -2.69
N ARG A 123 -11.66 -9.27 -1.58
CA ARG A 123 -12.17 -8.25 -0.65
C ARG A 123 -11.06 -7.44 0.05
N ASP A 124 -9.89 -8.04 0.30
CA ASP A 124 -8.78 -7.35 0.95
C ASP A 124 -8.09 -6.41 -0.05
N VAL A 125 -7.98 -6.84 -1.31
CA VAL A 125 -7.57 -6.01 -2.43
C VAL A 125 -8.55 -4.85 -2.65
N GLU A 126 -9.86 -5.12 -2.63
CA GLU A 126 -10.88 -4.09 -2.77
C GLU A 126 -10.80 -3.05 -1.63
N ARG A 127 -10.60 -3.51 -0.39
CA ARG A 127 -10.42 -2.62 0.77
C ARG A 127 -9.21 -1.70 0.61
N TYR A 128 -8.10 -2.22 0.10
CA TYR A 128 -6.93 -1.40 -0.21
C TYR A 128 -7.24 -0.37 -1.30
N LEU A 129 -7.85 -0.79 -2.39
CA LEU A 129 -8.16 0.06 -3.54
C LEU A 129 -9.17 1.19 -3.24
N THR A 130 -10.02 0.99 -2.22
CA THR A 130 -11.01 1.98 -1.78
C THR A 130 -10.58 2.77 -0.54
N SER A 131 -9.33 2.59 -0.10
CA SER A 131 -8.75 3.31 1.04
C SER A 131 -7.99 4.57 0.61
N GLU A 132 -7.58 5.37 1.59
CA GLU A 132 -6.75 6.55 1.39
C GLU A 132 -5.31 6.25 0.94
N TYR A 133 -4.91 4.97 0.90
CA TYR A 133 -3.63 4.54 0.30
C TYR A 133 -3.57 4.79 -1.20
N VAL A 134 -4.72 4.90 -1.86
CA VAL A 134 -4.80 5.25 -3.28
C VAL A 134 -4.89 6.75 -3.43
N SER A 135 -3.88 7.34 -4.09
CA SER A 135 -3.80 8.79 -4.28
C SER A 135 -4.92 9.30 -5.20
N LEU A 136 -5.46 10.46 -4.84
CA LEU A 136 -6.39 11.17 -5.70
C LEU A 136 -5.64 11.82 -6.87
N TYR A 137 -6.23 11.76 -8.04
CA TYR A 137 -5.68 12.31 -9.27
C TYR A 137 -6.72 13.15 -10.01
N ASN A 138 -6.40 14.40 -10.26
CA ASN A 138 -7.22 15.29 -11.07
C ASN A 138 -6.43 15.69 -12.33
N PRO A 139 -6.73 15.09 -13.50
CA PRO A 139 -5.99 15.39 -14.73
C PRO A 139 -6.13 16.84 -15.19
N VAL A 140 -7.22 17.50 -14.87
CA VAL A 140 -7.43 18.92 -15.20
C VAL A 140 -6.52 19.80 -14.33
N GLU A 141 -6.49 19.54 -13.04
CA GLU A 141 -5.63 20.26 -12.10
C GLU A 141 -4.14 20.07 -12.43
N GLU A 142 -3.72 18.83 -12.70
CA GLU A 142 -2.34 18.53 -13.11
C GLU A 142 -1.97 19.29 -14.38
N TYR A 143 -2.87 19.28 -15.39
CA TYR A 143 -2.64 20.04 -16.60
C TYR A 143 -2.52 21.53 -16.32
N LEU A 144 -3.44 22.12 -15.56
CA LEU A 144 -3.40 23.55 -15.23
C LEU A 144 -2.15 23.93 -14.43
N CYS A 145 -1.71 23.06 -13.50
CA CYS A 145 -0.47 23.25 -12.76
C CYS A 145 0.80 23.10 -13.64
N SER A 146 0.71 22.28 -14.69
CA SER A 146 1.82 22.09 -15.65
C SER A 146 1.97 23.22 -16.66
N VAL A 147 0.91 24.00 -16.88
CA VAL A 147 0.94 25.17 -17.75
C VAL A 147 1.77 26.26 -17.07
N GLY A 148 2.85 26.62 -17.71
CA GLY A 148 3.75 27.67 -17.21
C GLY A 148 3.03 29.02 -17.00
N ARG A 149 3.70 29.92 -16.29
CA ARG A 149 3.16 31.26 -16.07
C ARG A 149 2.81 31.93 -17.40
N TRP A 150 1.63 32.59 -17.44
CA TRP A 150 1.17 33.31 -18.64
C TRP A 150 2.24 34.31 -19.12
N ASP A 151 2.55 34.24 -20.40
CA ASP A 151 3.58 35.06 -21.07
C ASP A 151 3.07 36.43 -21.51
N GLY A 152 1.84 36.79 -21.15
CA GLY A 152 1.23 38.09 -21.50
C GLY A 152 0.68 38.18 -22.92
N LYS A 153 0.75 37.11 -23.73
CA LYS A 153 0.25 37.12 -25.11
C LYS A 153 -1.23 36.81 -25.18
N ASP A 154 -1.98 37.67 -25.86
CA ASP A 154 -3.40 37.47 -26.14
C ASP A 154 -3.60 36.49 -27.30
N ARG A 155 -3.65 35.16 -26.92
CA ARG A 155 -3.85 34.08 -27.89
C ARG A 155 -5.28 34.00 -28.38
N ILE A 156 -6.25 34.48 -27.59
CA ILE A 156 -7.67 34.46 -27.95
C ILE A 156 -7.88 35.38 -29.16
N ARG A 157 -7.36 36.60 -29.12
CA ARG A 157 -7.41 37.51 -30.28
C ARG A 157 -6.61 36.99 -31.47
N ALA A 158 -5.46 36.40 -31.23
CA ALA A 158 -4.69 35.77 -32.30
C ALA A 158 -5.49 34.64 -32.98
N LEU A 159 -6.14 33.78 -32.21
CA LEU A 159 -6.99 32.70 -32.72
C LEU A 159 -8.19 33.26 -33.49
N ALA A 160 -8.88 34.28 -32.95
CA ALA A 160 -9.99 34.94 -33.65
C ALA A 160 -9.60 35.50 -35.03
N ASN A 161 -8.35 35.97 -35.16
CA ASN A 161 -7.83 36.49 -36.43
C ASN A 161 -7.55 35.40 -37.48
N LEU A 162 -7.35 34.14 -37.05
CA LEU A 162 -7.10 33.03 -37.97
C LEU A 162 -8.41 32.47 -38.57
N VAL A 163 -9.56 32.76 -37.96
CA VAL A 163 -10.85 32.27 -38.45
C VAL A 163 -11.42 33.25 -39.47
N PRO A 164 -11.53 32.89 -40.75
CA PRO A 164 -12.15 33.78 -41.77
C PRO A 164 -13.65 33.94 -41.44
N CYS A 165 -14.05 35.19 -41.18
CA CYS A 165 -15.41 35.50 -40.84
C CYS A 165 -15.81 36.86 -41.45
N ASN A 166 -16.95 36.95 -42.12
CA ASN A 166 -17.44 38.16 -42.74
C ASN A 166 -18.14 39.12 -41.75
N ASN A 167 -18.30 38.72 -40.49
CA ASN A 167 -18.86 39.58 -39.47
C ASN A 167 -17.83 40.59 -38.96
N PRO A 168 -18.06 41.90 -39.09
CA PRO A 168 -17.10 42.94 -38.66
C PRO A 168 -16.85 42.91 -37.14
N HIS A 169 -17.80 42.38 -36.37
CA HIS A 169 -17.70 42.26 -34.90
C HIS A 169 -17.17 40.89 -34.43
N TRP A 170 -16.77 39.99 -35.34
CA TRP A 170 -16.38 38.63 -35.03
C TRP A 170 -15.29 38.55 -33.94
N ARG A 171 -14.24 39.36 -34.06
CA ARG A 171 -13.11 39.32 -33.11
C ARG A 171 -13.52 39.69 -31.71
N GLU A 172 -14.38 40.67 -31.56
CA GLU A 172 -14.86 41.13 -30.26
C GLU A 172 -15.87 40.11 -29.64
N LEU A 173 -16.77 39.61 -30.45
CA LEU A 173 -17.74 38.56 -30.02
C LEU A 173 -17.01 37.30 -29.61
N PHE A 174 -16.03 36.85 -30.36
CA PHE A 174 -15.21 35.68 -30.04
C PHE A 174 -14.45 35.85 -28.72
N TYR A 175 -13.86 37.02 -28.51
CA TYR A 175 -13.14 37.33 -27.28
C TYR A 175 -14.06 37.37 -26.05
N ARG A 176 -15.30 37.82 -26.19
CA ARG A 176 -16.29 37.80 -25.08
C ARG A 176 -16.86 36.45 -24.82
N TRP A 177 -16.87 35.58 -25.81
CA TRP A 177 -17.41 34.23 -25.69
C TRP A 177 -16.40 33.31 -24.99
N PHE A 178 -15.09 33.49 -25.21
CA PHE A 178 -14.03 32.78 -24.51
C PHE A 178 -13.83 33.30 -23.09
#